data_8e8fd4044c0155c40087f030a17793eb
#
_entry.id   8e8fd4044c0155c40087f030a17793eb
#
_cell.length_a   1.000
_cell.length_b   1.000
_cell.length_c   1.000
_cell.angle_alpha   90.00
_cell.angle_beta   90.00
_cell.angle_gamma   90.00
#
_symmetry.space_group_name_H-M   'P 1'
#
loop_
_entity.id
_entity.type
_entity.pdbx_description
1 polymer ?
#
loop_
_entity_poly.entity_id
_entity_poly.type
_entity_poly.pdbx_seq_one_letter_code
_entity_poly.pdbx_strand_id
1 'polypeptide(L)'
;NELEIRFPYSIMSKNYFDKFKYVTNSETTKVFKEISQYIPLDELDNTKYSKNFIRILKKNKNFHTVQSLEKKDIINFYKILEKNLVKHDTKPTHSIEELNYLIENLNDDFDLFVTKNLEGKIISASLVMKLDSKTVHSFYFCTDYDFIKSSPLINTIDFIAYKYKSLGFKNYSLGISTEKKGMVVNGNLNSFKEKFNTLATIRETYLIKIP
;
A
#
# COMPACT_ATOMS: atom_id res chain seq x y z
N ASN A 1 -13.80 29.90 7.17
CA ASN A 1 -13.25 28.59 7.50
C ASN A 1 -13.20 27.73 6.24
N GLU A 2 -12.20 26.83 6.15
CA GLU A 2 -12.03 25.91 5.01
C GLU A 2 -11.93 24.48 5.53
N LEU A 3 -12.56 23.52 4.82
CA LEU A 3 -12.50 22.10 5.11
C LEU A 3 -11.83 21.38 3.93
N GLU A 4 -10.67 20.72 4.17
CA GLU A 4 -10.04 19.86 3.20
C GLU A 4 -10.61 18.45 3.33
N ILE A 5 -11.23 17.93 2.27
CA ILE A 5 -11.75 16.57 2.19
C ILE A 5 -10.92 15.78 1.19
N ARG A 6 -10.26 14.73 1.67
CA ARG A 6 -9.54 13.78 0.86
C ARG A 6 -10.41 12.54 0.62
N PHE A 7 -10.79 12.32 -0.63
CA PHE A 7 -11.64 11.19 -0.99
C PHE A 7 -10.87 9.87 -0.96
N PRO A 8 -11.58 8.75 -0.71
CA PRO A 8 -11.01 7.45 -0.95
C PRO A 8 -10.67 7.26 -2.43
N TYR A 9 -9.91 6.21 -2.76
CA TYR A 9 -9.59 5.86 -4.15
C TYR A 9 -10.86 5.55 -4.94
N SER A 10 -10.93 5.96 -6.20
CA SER A 10 -12.11 5.76 -7.05
C SER A 10 -12.52 4.29 -7.26
N ILE A 11 -11.61 3.34 -6.99
CA ILE A 11 -11.90 1.90 -7.01
C ILE A 11 -12.78 1.43 -5.84
N MET A 12 -12.84 2.19 -4.73
CA MET A 12 -13.59 1.81 -3.53
C MET A 12 -15.07 2.11 -3.65
N SER A 13 -15.48 3.15 -4.38
CA SER A 13 -16.90 3.49 -4.52
C SER A 13 -17.18 4.52 -5.62
N LYS A 14 -17.52 4.03 -6.80
CA LYS A 14 -17.97 4.89 -7.91
C LYS A 14 -19.23 5.70 -7.53
N ASN A 15 -20.17 5.08 -6.82
CA ASN A 15 -21.46 5.69 -6.46
C ASN A 15 -21.34 6.78 -5.38
N TYR A 16 -20.40 6.67 -4.47
CA TYR A 16 -20.18 7.69 -3.42
C TYR A 16 -19.61 8.98 -4.01
N PHE A 17 -18.68 8.85 -4.96
CA PHE A 17 -18.02 9.95 -5.63
C PHE A 17 -19.00 10.81 -6.42
N ASP A 18 -19.87 10.17 -7.20
CA ASP A 18 -20.81 10.87 -8.06
C ASP A 18 -21.88 11.61 -7.26
N LYS A 19 -22.36 11.00 -6.17
CA LYS A 19 -23.32 11.63 -5.26
C LYS A 19 -22.74 12.85 -4.53
N PHE A 20 -21.51 12.72 -4.04
CA PHE A 20 -20.85 13.83 -3.35
C PHE A 20 -20.53 14.98 -4.29
N LYS A 21 -20.04 14.72 -5.50
CA LYS A 21 -19.82 15.75 -6.53
C LYS A 21 -21.10 16.51 -6.85
N TYR A 22 -22.25 15.85 -6.85
CA TYR A 22 -23.52 16.48 -7.08
C TYR A 22 -23.93 17.43 -5.93
N VAL A 23 -23.69 17.03 -4.68
CA VAL A 23 -24.04 17.83 -3.49
C VAL A 23 -23.10 19.03 -3.29
N THR A 24 -21.84 18.92 -3.72
CA THR A 24 -20.81 19.93 -3.47
C THR A 24 -20.58 20.91 -4.64
N ASN A 25 -21.44 20.88 -5.65
CA ASN A 25 -21.20 21.56 -6.94
C ASN A 25 -21.16 23.10 -6.91
N SER A 26 -21.53 23.77 -5.82
CA SER A 26 -21.60 25.24 -5.79
C SER A 26 -20.49 25.94 -5.00
N GLU A 27 -19.80 25.27 -4.08
CA GLU A 27 -18.81 25.91 -3.18
C GLU A 27 -17.53 25.08 -2.97
N THR A 28 -17.30 24.07 -3.80
CA THR A 28 -16.10 23.22 -3.68
C THR A 28 -15.10 23.51 -4.78
N THR A 29 -13.86 23.75 -4.38
CA THR A 29 -12.73 23.84 -5.29
C THR A 29 -11.91 22.54 -5.22
N LYS A 30 -11.71 21.90 -6.38
CA LYS A 30 -10.78 20.78 -6.47
C LYS A 30 -9.36 21.29 -6.31
N VAL A 31 -8.65 20.77 -5.29
CA VAL A 31 -7.32 21.27 -4.93
C VAL A 31 -6.23 20.50 -5.64
N PHE A 32 -6.29 19.14 -5.60
CA PHE A 32 -5.29 18.30 -6.25
C PHE A 32 -5.77 16.87 -6.50
N LYS A 33 -5.01 16.17 -7.36
CA LYS A 33 -5.20 14.76 -7.69
C LYS A 33 -3.91 13.99 -7.44
N GLU A 34 -4.03 12.80 -6.88
CA GLU A 34 -2.92 11.89 -6.68
C GLU A 34 -3.16 10.61 -7.48
N ILE A 35 -2.13 10.12 -8.16
CA ILE A 35 -2.17 8.85 -8.87
C ILE A 35 -1.85 7.75 -7.87
N SER A 36 -2.68 6.74 -7.80
CA SER A 36 -2.48 5.50 -7.06
C SER A 36 -2.55 4.31 -8.00
N GLN A 37 -1.91 3.22 -7.62
CA GLN A 37 -1.94 1.98 -8.40
C GLN A 37 -2.48 0.84 -7.56
N TYR A 38 -3.18 -0.09 -8.23
CA TYR A 38 -3.70 -1.28 -7.60
C TYR A 38 -3.54 -2.50 -8.51
N ILE A 39 -3.43 -3.67 -7.91
CA ILE A 39 -3.45 -4.95 -8.60
C ILE A 39 -4.92 -5.42 -8.65
N PRO A 40 -5.51 -5.63 -9.84
CA PRO A 40 -6.83 -6.23 -9.98
C PRO A 40 -6.72 -7.73 -9.68
N LEU A 41 -7.23 -8.16 -8.52
CA LEU A 41 -7.01 -9.53 -8.01
C LEU A 41 -7.76 -10.59 -8.83
N ASP A 42 -8.89 -10.25 -9.45
CA ASP A 42 -9.60 -11.19 -10.34
C ASP A 42 -8.74 -11.57 -11.55
N GLU A 43 -7.94 -10.63 -12.06
CA GLU A 43 -7.06 -10.81 -13.20
C GLU A 43 -5.62 -11.16 -12.80
N LEU A 44 -5.39 -11.39 -11.50
CA LEU A 44 -4.06 -11.66 -10.98
C LEU A 44 -3.47 -12.94 -11.60
N ASP A 45 -2.35 -12.74 -12.28
CA ASP A 45 -1.51 -13.75 -12.87
C ASP A 45 -0.07 -13.23 -12.86
N ASN A 46 0.79 -13.81 -12.04
CA ASN A 46 2.17 -13.34 -11.91
C ASN A 46 3.04 -13.61 -13.13
N THR A 47 2.56 -14.41 -14.10
CA THR A 47 3.22 -14.55 -15.41
C THR A 47 3.13 -13.26 -16.23
N LYS A 48 2.19 -12.36 -15.91
CA LYS A 48 2.02 -11.03 -16.52
C LYS A 48 2.91 -9.96 -15.88
N TYR A 49 3.60 -10.27 -14.78
CA TYR A 49 4.57 -9.36 -14.20
C TYR A 49 5.73 -9.10 -15.15
N SER A 50 6.50 -8.05 -14.91
CA SER A 50 7.72 -7.82 -15.70
C SER A 50 8.64 -9.04 -15.64
N LYS A 51 9.35 -9.32 -16.75
CA LYS A 51 10.30 -10.45 -16.84
C LYS A 51 11.31 -10.46 -15.68
N ASN A 52 11.73 -9.27 -15.24
CA ASN A 52 12.65 -9.14 -14.11
C ASN A 52 12.00 -9.60 -12.78
N PHE A 53 10.73 -9.25 -12.54
CA PHE A 53 10.01 -9.67 -11.33
C PHE A 53 9.79 -11.17 -11.30
N ILE A 54 9.40 -11.77 -12.42
CA ILE A 54 9.29 -13.25 -12.56
C ILE A 54 10.62 -13.93 -12.23
N ARG A 55 11.74 -13.38 -12.74
CA ARG A 55 13.09 -13.91 -12.44
C ARG A 55 13.43 -13.80 -10.96
N ILE A 56 13.09 -12.67 -10.31
CA ILE A 56 13.32 -12.45 -8.88
C ILE A 56 12.51 -13.41 -8.03
N LEU A 57 11.22 -13.60 -8.30
CA LEU A 57 10.38 -14.57 -7.59
C LEU A 57 10.96 -16.00 -7.69
N LYS A 58 11.41 -16.41 -8.87
CA LYS A 58 12.07 -17.72 -9.06
C LYS A 58 13.38 -17.85 -8.26
N LYS A 59 14.19 -16.78 -8.22
CA LYS A 59 15.44 -16.73 -7.46
C LYS A 59 15.19 -16.80 -5.95
N ASN A 60 14.16 -16.12 -5.50
CA ASN A 60 13.81 -15.96 -4.08
C ASN A 60 12.86 -17.05 -3.56
N LYS A 61 12.79 -18.21 -4.22
CA LYS A 61 11.89 -19.32 -3.83
C LYS A 61 12.07 -19.81 -2.38
N ASN A 62 13.22 -19.53 -1.78
CA ASN A 62 13.53 -19.87 -0.40
C ASN A 62 13.17 -18.77 0.61
N PHE A 63 12.62 -17.63 0.17
CA PHE A 63 12.08 -16.64 1.07
C PHE A 63 10.65 -17.03 1.44
N HIS A 64 10.33 -16.91 2.72
CA HIS A 64 9.02 -17.27 3.24
C HIS A 64 8.26 -16.03 3.68
N THR A 65 7.14 -15.76 3.01
CA THR A 65 6.21 -14.71 3.44
C THR A 65 5.09 -15.33 4.26
N VAL A 66 4.85 -14.76 5.44
CA VAL A 66 3.80 -15.20 6.36
C VAL A 66 3.06 -14.00 6.92
N GLN A 67 1.78 -14.20 7.24
CA GLN A 67 1.03 -13.28 8.08
C GLN A 67 1.51 -13.47 9.53
N SER A 68 1.82 -12.40 10.22
CA SER A 68 2.31 -12.46 11.61
C SER A 68 1.54 -11.47 12.49
N LEU A 69 1.10 -11.94 13.64
CA LEU A 69 0.52 -11.13 14.70
C LEU A 69 1.45 -11.05 15.93
N GLU A 70 2.67 -11.56 15.82
CA GLU A 70 3.61 -11.58 16.94
C GLU A 70 4.15 -10.16 17.21
N LYS A 71 4.06 -9.73 18.45
CA LYS A 71 4.54 -8.41 18.89
C LYS A 71 6.01 -8.14 18.48
N LYS A 72 6.86 -9.18 18.55
CA LYS A 72 8.26 -9.06 18.09
C LYS A 72 8.39 -8.72 16.62
N ASP A 73 7.50 -9.26 15.75
CA ASP A 73 7.52 -9.02 14.32
C ASP A 73 7.02 -7.60 14.00
N ILE A 74 6.06 -7.07 14.76
CA ILE A 74 5.62 -5.66 14.66
C ILE A 74 6.78 -4.72 15.00
N ILE A 75 7.50 -4.98 16.09
CA ILE A 75 8.67 -4.19 16.49
C ILE A 75 9.77 -4.23 15.41
N ASN A 76 10.05 -5.41 14.87
CA ASN A 76 11.07 -5.55 13.83
C ASN A 76 10.65 -4.88 12.51
N PHE A 77 9.38 -5.01 12.13
CA PHE A 77 8.81 -4.28 11.01
C PHE A 77 9.00 -2.78 11.17
N TYR A 78 8.63 -2.23 12.33
CA TYR A 78 8.74 -0.79 12.58
C TYR A 78 10.18 -0.29 12.48
N LYS A 79 11.15 -1.02 13.03
CA LYS A 79 12.58 -0.68 12.91
C LYS A 79 13.06 -0.63 11.45
N ILE A 80 12.59 -1.56 10.63
CA ILE A 80 12.92 -1.57 9.19
C ILE A 80 12.24 -0.39 8.50
N LEU A 81 10.98 -0.10 8.82
CA LEU A 81 10.22 1.02 8.28
C LEU A 81 10.89 2.36 8.58
N GLU A 82 11.29 2.60 9.83
CA GLU A 82 12.02 3.81 10.22
C GLU A 82 13.31 3.99 9.40
N LYS A 83 14.13 2.93 9.31
CA LYS A 83 15.38 2.96 8.51
C LYS A 83 15.11 3.26 7.03
N ASN A 84 13.99 2.77 6.48
CA ASN A 84 13.62 3.06 5.09
C ASN A 84 13.26 4.53 4.91
N LEU A 85 12.45 5.09 5.81
CA LEU A 85 11.94 6.44 5.69
C LEU A 85 12.98 7.51 5.99
N VAL A 86 13.89 7.27 6.96
CA VAL A 86 15.01 8.18 7.25
C VAL A 86 15.89 8.46 6.02
N LYS A 87 16.07 7.48 5.12
CA LYS A 87 16.81 7.69 3.86
C LYS A 87 16.12 8.62 2.86
N HIS A 88 14.85 8.90 3.09
CA HIS A 88 14.05 9.83 2.29
C HIS A 88 13.70 11.09 3.07
N ASP A 89 14.49 11.41 4.14
CA ASP A 89 14.27 12.56 5.02
C ASP A 89 12.83 12.63 5.59
N THR A 90 12.24 11.45 5.82
CA THR A 90 10.88 11.34 6.36
C THR A 90 10.84 10.38 7.56
N LYS A 91 9.71 10.41 8.27
CA LYS A 91 9.43 9.50 9.40
C LYS A 91 8.10 8.78 9.15
N PRO A 92 7.88 7.62 9.80
CA PRO A 92 6.54 7.04 9.84
C PRO A 92 5.53 8.09 10.36
N THR A 93 4.35 8.13 9.74
CA THR A 93 3.27 9.03 10.18
C THR A 93 2.77 8.65 11.57
N HIS A 94 2.86 7.37 11.93
CA HIS A 94 2.44 6.83 13.22
C HIS A 94 3.66 6.37 14.01
N SER A 95 3.65 6.58 15.33
CA SER A 95 4.62 5.97 16.24
C SER A 95 4.37 4.46 16.37
N ILE A 96 5.30 3.74 16.99
CA ILE A 96 5.12 2.30 17.25
C ILE A 96 3.93 2.05 18.21
N GLU A 97 3.71 2.94 19.16
CA GLU A 97 2.60 2.89 20.12
C GLU A 97 1.25 3.08 19.39
N GLU A 98 1.18 4.06 18.48
CA GLU A 98 -0.01 4.30 17.66
C GLU A 98 -0.29 3.12 16.71
N LEU A 99 0.72 2.53 16.10
CA LEU A 99 0.54 1.33 15.27
C LEU A 99 0.09 0.12 16.08
N ASN A 100 0.66 -0.10 17.26
CA ASN A 100 0.20 -1.15 18.16
C ASN A 100 -1.27 -0.92 18.56
N TYR A 101 -1.63 0.31 18.90
CA TYR A 101 -3.01 0.67 19.23
C TYR A 101 -3.98 0.38 18.09
N LEU A 102 -3.61 0.76 16.83
CA LEU A 102 -4.43 0.48 15.64
C LEU A 102 -4.59 -1.02 15.41
N ILE A 103 -3.50 -1.80 15.47
CA ILE A 103 -3.53 -3.25 15.25
C ILE A 103 -4.33 -3.97 16.34
N GLU A 104 -4.21 -3.56 17.61
CA GLU A 104 -4.92 -4.18 18.73
C GLU A 104 -6.43 -3.86 18.73
N ASN A 105 -6.82 -2.64 18.36
CA ASN A 105 -8.21 -2.18 18.41
C ASN A 105 -8.97 -2.38 17.08
N LEU A 106 -8.25 -2.53 15.96
CA LEU A 106 -8.78 -2.76 14.63
C LEU A 106 -8.16 -4.03 14.03
N ASN A 107 -8.05 -5.08 14.82
CA ASN A 107 -7.39 -6.34 14.47
C ASN A 107 -8.02 -7.05 13.27
N ASP A 108 -9.32 -6.83 13.02
CA ASP A 108 -10.01 -7.36 11.85
C ASP A 108 -9.66 -6.61 10.56
N ASP A 109 -9.16 -5.37 10.68
CA ASP A 109 -8.87 -4.49 9.55
C ASP A 109 -7.39 -4.43 9.17
N PHE A 110 -6.49 -4.85 10.07
CA PHE A 110 -5.05 -4.81 9.83
C PHE A 110 -4.40 -6.18 9.84
N ASP A 111 -3.59 -6.46 8.83
CA ASP A 111 -2.77 -7.66 8.72
C ASP A 111 -1.31 -7.28 8.47
N LEU A 112 -0.38 -7.77 9.28
CA LEU A 112 1.05 -7.66 9.05
C LEU A 112 1.55 -8.89 8.30
N PHE A 113 2.22 -8.66 7.17
CA PHE A 113 2.95 -9.68 6.42
C PHE A 113 4.45 -9.44 6.51
N VAL A 114 5.19 -10.49 6.83
CA VAL A 114 6.65 -10.44 6.92
C VAL A 114 7.26 -11.50 6.01
N THR A 115 8.28 -11.12 5.25
CA THR A 115 9.10 -12.05 4.47
C THR A 115 10.38 -12.31 5.21
N LYS A 116 10.67 -13.58 5.46
CA LYS A 116 11.85 -14.06 6.20
C LYS A 116 12.80 -14.78 5.24
N ASN A 117 14.11 -14.62 5.47
CA ASN A 117 15.15 -15.43 4.82
C ASN A 117 15.26 -16.80 5.48
N LEU A 118 16.19 -17.64 5.00
CA LEU A 118 16.43 -19.00 5.54
C LEU A 118 16.83 -19.02 7.02
N GLU A 119 17.40 -17.91 7.51
CA GLU A 119 17.82 -17.76 8.92
C GLU A 119 16.67 -17.23 9.81
N GLY A 120 15.48 -17.04 9.25
CA GLY A 120 14.33 -16.50 9.96
C GLY A 120 14.35 -14.98 10.19
N LYS A 121 15.34 -14.26 9.63
CA LYS A 121 15.42 -12.80 9.73
C LYS A 121 14.38 -12.18 8.81
N ILE A 122 13.62 -11.18 9.32
CA ILE A 122 12.69 -10.37 8.51
C ILE A 122 13.52 -9.48 7.58
N ILE A 123 13.26 -9.60 6.28
CA ILE A 123 13.99 -8.90 5.22
C ILE A 123 13.09 -7.94 4.42
N SER A 124 11.78 -8.12 4.46
CA SER A 124 10.78 -7.15 4.03
C SER A 124 9.45 -7.39 4.73
N ALA A 125 8.61 -6.37 4.77
CA ALA A 125 7.29 -6.47 5.39
C ALA A 125 6.31 -5.49 4.76
N SER A 126 5.01 -5.78 4.94
CA SER A 126 3.93 -4.84 4.64
C SER A 126 2.84 -4.96 5.70
N LEU A 127 2.43 -3.81 6.24
CA LEU A 127 1.20 -3.67 7.00
C LEU A 127 0.08 -3.36 6.01
N VAL A 128 -0.93 -4.20 5.96
CA VAL A 128 -2.06 -4.09 5.04
C VAL A 128 -3.30 -3.71 5.83
N MET A 129 -4.10 -2.80 5.29
CA MET A 129 -5.39 -2.38 5.83
C MET A 129 -6.51 -2.84 4.90
N LYS A 130 -7.55 -3.44 5.44
CA LYS A 130 -8.79 -3.74 4.73
C LYS A 130 -9.64 -2.47 4.68
N LEU A 131 -9.82 -1.90 3.50
CA LEU A 131 -10.54 -0.64 3.33
C LEU A 131 -12.06 -0.85 3.23
N ASP A 132 -12.44 -1.95 2.62
CA ASP A 132 -13.82 -2.43 2.50
C ASP A 132 -13.84 -3.94 2.23
N SER A 133 -15.00 -4.53 1.95
CA SER A 133 -15.17 -5.96 1.66
C SER A 133 -14.51 -6.43 0.36
N LYS A 134 -13.97 -5.53 -0.47
CA LYS A 134 -13.40 -5.81 -1.79
C LYS A 134 -11.99 -5.30 -1.98
N THR A 135 -11.54 -4.37 -1.14
CA THR A 135 -10.29 -3.62 -1.36
C THR A 135 -9.39 -3.69 -0.13
N VAL A 136 -8.16 -4.11 -0.35
CA VAL A 136 -7.09 -4.00 0.64
C VAL A 136 -6.02 -3.02 0.17
N HIS A 137 -5.27 -2.46 1.11
CA HIS A 137 -4.30 -1.41 0.87
C HIS A 137 -3.01 -1.66 1.65
N SER A 138 -1.86 -1.57 0.98
CA SER A 138 -0.56 -1.49 1.66
C SER A 138 -0.49 -0.16 2.41
N PHE A 139 -0.77 -0.20 3.71
CA PHE A 139 -0.70 0.96 4.59
C PHE A 139 0.75 1.41 4.78
N TYR A 140 1.65 0.42 4.98
CA TYR A 140 3.10 0.56 4.92
C TYR A 140 3.73 -0.66 4.26
N PHE A 141 4.85 -0.46 3.58
CA PHE A 141 5.75 -1.53 3.18
C PHE A 141 7.21 -1.09 3.29
N CYS A 142 8.08 -2.02 3.58
CA CYS A 142 9.50 -1.74 3.79
C CYS A 142 10.38 -2.94 3.41
N THR A 143 11.67 -2.65 3.21
CA THR A 143 12.71 -3.65 2.91
C THR A 143 13.93 -3.37 3.77
N ASP A 144 14.49 -4.39 4.41
CA ASP A 144 15.80 -4.28 5.03
C ASP A 144 16.87 -4.02 3.95
N TYR A 145 17.58 -2.91 4.10
CA TYR A 145 18.53 -2.45 3.08
C TYR A 145 19.68 -3.42 2.82
N ASP A 146 20.07 -4.23 3.79
CA ASP A 146 21.07 -5.27 3.61
C ASP A 146 20.62 -6.29 2.54
N PHE A 147 19.32 -6.40 2.31
CA PHE A 147 18.70 -7.33 1.35
C PHE A 147 18.12 -6.64 0.12
N ILE A 148 18.33 -5.33 -0.07
CA ILE A 148 17.73 -4.56 -1.17
C ILE A 148 18.05 -5.16 -2.56
N LYS A 149 19.26 -5.72 -2.74
CA LYS A 149 19.69 -6.35 -4.00
C LYS A 149 18.89 -7.61 -4.35
N SER A 150 18.32 -8.29 -3.38
CA SER A 150 17.44 -9.45 -3.60
C SER A 150 15.98 -9.06 -3.83
N SER A 151 15.63 -7.79 -3.60
CA SER A 151 14.29 -7.24 -3.81
C SER A 151 13.16 -8.06 -3.16
N PRO A 152 13.25 -8.38 -1.85
CA PRO A 152 12.31 -9.30 -1.19
C PRO A 152 10.88 -8.74 -1.10
N LEU A 153 10.70 -7.43 -1.24
CA LEU A 153 9.36 -6.81 -1.26
C LEU A 153 8.49 -7.33 -2.41
N ILE A 154 9.11 -7.80 -3.51
CA ILE A 154 8.38 -8.42 -4.61
C ILE A 154 7.69 -9.70 -4.14
N ASN A 155 8.37 -10.51 -3.32
CA ASN A 155 7.78 -11.71 -2.72
C ASN A 155 6.66 -11.36 -1.75
N THR A 156 6.84 -10.32 -0.92
CA THR A 156 5.83 -9.86 0.02
C THR A 156 4.55 -9.43 -0.71
N ILE A 157 4.66 -8.58 -1.74
CA ILE A 157 3.51 -8.08 -2.50
C ILE A 157 2.82 -9.21 -3.27
N ASP A 158 3.58 -10.09 -3.93
CA ASP A 158 3.03 -11.24 -4.66
C ASP A 158 2.23 -12.17 -3.72
N PHE A 159 2.80 -12.52 -2.56
CA PHE A 159 2.12 -13.34 -1.56
C PHE A 159 0.82 -12.71 -1.07
N ILE A 160 0.85 -11.40 -0.73
CA ILE A 160 -0.33 -10.65 -0.27
C ILE A 160 -1.41 -10.67 -1.35
N ALA A 161 -1.04 -10.40 -2.60
CA ALA A 161 -1.98 -10.41 -3.71
C ALA A 161 -2.71 -11.75 -3.86
N TYR A 162 -1.98 -12.88 -3.85
CA TYR A 162 -2.58 -14.20 -3.91
C TYR A 162 -3.39 -14.56 -2.67
N LYS A 163 -2.93 -14.17 -1.47
CA LYS A 163 -3.66 -14.37 -0.22
C LYS A 163 -5.03 -13.69 -0.26
N TYR A 164 -5.09 -12.40 -0.61
CA TYR A 164 -6.35 -11.68 -0.64
C TYR A 164 -7.24 -12.08 -1.84
N LYS A 165 -6.65 -12.48 -2.97
CA LYS A 165 -7.41 -13.13 -4.05
C LYS A 165 -8.14 -14.35 -3.53
N SER A 166 -7.46 -15.23 -2.77
CA SER A 166 -8.07 -16.46 -2.22
C SER A 166 -9.17 -16.18 -1.19
N LEU A 167 -9.15 -14.99 -0.55
CA LEU A 167 -10.18 -14.51 0.37
C LEU A 167 -11.33 -13.78 -0.33
N GLY A 168 -11.31 -13.68 -1.67
CA GLY A 168 -12.39 -13.08 -2.46
C GLY A 168 -12.31 -11.56 -2.63
N PHE A 169 -11.23 -10.92 -2.18
CA PHE A 169 -11.01 -9.49 -2.46
C PHE A 169 -10.77 -9.26 -3.95
N LYS A 170 -11.07 -8.05 -4.42
CA LYS A 170 -11.01 -7.67 -5.83
C LYS A 170 -9.84 -6.75 -6.17
N ASN A 171 -9.42 -5.93 -5.22
CA ASN A 171 -8.40 -4.93 -5.44
C ASN A 171 -7.34 -4.95 -4.34
N TYR A 172 -6.07 -4.92 -4.72
CA TYR A 172 -4.97 -4.67 -3.81
C TYR A 172 -4.28 -3.36 -4.16
N SER A 173 -4.57 -2.31 -3.41
CA SER A 173 -3.99 -0.98 -3.60
C SER A 173 -2.56 -0.92 -3.06
N LEU A 174 -1.63 -0.49 -3.90
CA LEU A 174 -0.24 -0.23 -3.55
C LEU A 174 0.01 1.23 -3.15
N GLY A 175 -1.05 2.03 -3.04
CA GLY A 175 -0.99 3.42 -2.63
C GLY A 175 -0.53 4.39 -3.72
N ILE A 176 -0.35 5.66 -3.32
CA ILE A 176 0.00 6.75 -4.22
C ILE A 176 1.43 6.62 -4.76
N SER A 177 1.63 7.15 -5.97
CA SER A 177 2.93 7.29 -6.62
C SER A 177 3.24 8.75 -6.99
N THR A 178 2.60 9.68 -6.29
CA THR A 178 2.79 11.12 -6.47
C THR A 178 3.25 11.77 -5.17
N GLU A 179 3.96 12.87 -5.33
CA GLU A 179 4.49 13.73 -4.27
C GLU A 179 3.96 15.15 -4.44
N LYS A 180 4.20 16.01 -3.44
CA LYS A 180 3.83 17.45 -3.46
C LYS A 180 2.36 17.64 -3.86
N LYS A 181 1.44 16.92 -3.19
CA LYS A 181 0.00 16.99 -3.47
C LYS A 181 -0.33 16.69 -4.94
N GLY A 182 0.29 15.67 -5.52
CA GLY A 182 0.01 15.22 -6.89
C GLY A 182 0.73 15.99 -8.01
N MET A 183 1.51 17.02 -7.70
CA MET A 183 2.23 17.82 -8.69
C MET A 183 3.42 17.10 -9.33
N VAL A 184 3.99 16.12 -8.63
CA VAL A 184 5.18 15.39 -9.10
C VAL A 184 4.90 13.90 -9.03
N VAL A 185 5.16 13.18 -10.11
CA VAL A 185 5.14 11.71 -10.13
C VAL A 185 6.49 11.20 -9.63
N ASN A 186 6.49 10.37 -8.60
CA ASN A 186 7.68 9.60 -8.22
C ASN A 186 7.88 8.47 -9.23
N GLY A 187 8.71 8.74 -10.25
CA GLY A 187 8.91 7.84 -11.39
C GLY A 187 9.45 6.46 -11.01
N ASN A 188 10.33 6.39 -10.00
CA ASN A 188 10.88 5.12 -9.52
C ASN A 188 9.80 4.27 -8.84
N LEU A 189 9.02 4.87 -7.95
CA LEU A 189 7.94 4.19 -7.25
C LEU A 189 6.82 3.78 -8.22
N ASN A 190 6.46 4.66 -9.14
CA ASN A 190 5.46 4.38 -10.19
C ASN A 190 5.90 3.18 -11.04
N SER A 191 7.11 3.22 -11.59
CA SER A 191 7.66 2.14 -12.41
C SER A 191 7.84 0.82 -11.64
N PHE A 192 8.14 0.87 -10.34
CA PHE A 192 8.18 -0.33 -9.50
C PHE A 192 6.79 -0.98 -9.43
N LYS A 193 5.75 -0.21 -9.17
CA LYS A 193 4.38 -0.72 -9.04
C LYS A 193 3.83 -1.25 -10.37
N GLU A 194 4.07 -0.56 -11.49
CA GLU A 194 3.65 -0.99 -12.84
C GLU A 194 4.17 -2.39 -13.21
N LYS A 195 5.32 -2.80 -12.68
CA LYS A 195 5.89 -4.14 -12.93
C LYS A 195 5.06 -5.29 -12.38
N PHE A 196 4.10 -5.03 -11.50
CA PHE A 196 3.11 -5.99 -11.04
C PHE A 196 1.84 -6.05 -11.93
N ASN A 197 1.86 -5.47 -13.11
CA ASN A 197 0.68 -5.36 -13.99
C ASN A 197 -0.47 -4.62 -13.30
N THR A 198 -0.16 -3.50 -12.66
CA THR A 198 -1.14 -2.67 -11.95
C THR A 198 -1.97 -1.82 -12.89
N LEU A 199 -3.16 -1.44 -12.42
CA LEU A 199 -3.97 -0.40 -13.01
C LEU A 199 -3.87 0.89 -12.19
N ALA A 200 -4.00 2.04 -12.87
CA ALA A 200 -4.00 3.34 -12.19
C ALA A 200 -5.41 3.71 -11.70
N THR A 201 -5.46 4.37 -10.57
CA THR A 201 -6.66 5.01 -10.01
C THR A 201 -6.30 6.39 -9.49
N ILE A 202 -7.30 7.25 -9.34
CA ILE A 202 -7.10 8.63 -8.88
C ILE A 202 -7.73 8.80 -7.50
N ARG A 203 -7.01 9.51 -6.62
CA ARG A 203 -7.51 10.07 -5.38
C ARG A 203 -7.62 11.58 -5.52
N GLU A 204 -8.78 12.13 -5.26
CA GLU A 204 -9.04 13.56 -5.37
C GLU A 204 -9.18 14.19 -3.98
N THR A 205 -8.67 15.40 -3.84
CA THR A 205 -8.85 16.24 -2.65
C THR A 205 -9.58 17.52 -3.04
N TYR A 206 -10.55 17.89 -2.23
CA TYR A 206 -11.38 19.07 -2.40
C TYR A 206 -11.27 20.00 -1.21
N LEU A 207 -11.36 21.30 -1.47
CA LEU A 207 -11.48 22.33 -0.47
C LEU A 207 -12.92 22.85 -0.50
N ILE A 208 -13.56 22.85 0.67
CA ILE A 208 -14.91 23.37 0.85
C ILE A 208 -14.78 24.65 1.67
N LYS A 209 -15.33 25.75 1.17
CA LYS A 209 -15.50 26.97 1.98
C LYS A 209 -16.72 26.78 2.87
N ILE A 210 -16.50 26.90 4.17
CA ILE A 210 -17.58 26.87 5.16
C ILE A 210 -17.98 28.32 5.42
N PRO A 211 -19.29 28.66 5.29
CA PRO A 211 -19.83 30.00 5.54
C PRO A 211 -19.46 30.53 6.93
#